data_c6215ba168925bae0f0f26321d27f7e9
#
_entry.id   c6215ba168925bae0f0f26321d27f7e9
#
_cell.length_a   1.000
_cell.length_b   1.000
_cell.length_c   1.000
_cell.angle_alpha   90.00
_cell.angle_beta   90.00
_cell.angle_gamma   90.00
#
_symmetry.space_group_name_H-M   'P 1'
#
loop_
_entity.id
_entity.type
_entity.pdbx_description
1 polymer ?
#
loop_
_entity_poly.entity_id
_entity_poly.type
_entity_poly.pdbx_seq_one_letter_code
_entity_poly.pdbx_strand_id
1 'polypeptide(L)'
;MQIKESKPLISIVIPTRNEEKRIGKLLRSIKEQTYKNYEILVGDSSDDKTPNICKKEGAKVFRAKRRGVSAGRNIALKHARGELVAFIDADVILTRRVFEAAVKALENKRTVGVMPLFKPIAGEIPKNKRPIIYFLNDLGNFLIKANGLGGFRVYGCVICRRKDVNKVGYFDEKMHISEDTDFYRRLSKYGKFKALDVYAYYSYRRFIEKGIPRTFLFYIKNALITAAFKKNQNELERIR
;
A
#
# COMPACT_ATOMS: atom_id res chain seq x y z
N MET A 1 30.82 -24.95 0.74
CA MET A 1 30.13 -24.34 -0.41
C MET A 1 28.93 -23.56 0.16
N GLN A 2 29.02 -22.24 0.35
CA GLN A 2 27.91 -21.44 0.81
C GLN A 2 26.89 -21.38 -0.34
N ILE A 3 25.72 -21.99 -0.15
CA ILE A 3 24.58 -21.82 -1.05
C ILE A 3 24.20 -20.34 -0.96
N LYS A 4 24.51 -19.58 -2.02
CA LYS A 4 24.09 -18.18 -2.15
C LYS A 4 22.57 -18.17 -2.19
N GLU A 5 21.91 -17.95 -1.05
CA GLU A 5 20.44 -17.83 -1.02
C GLU A 5 20.02 -16.83 -2.09
N SER A 6 19.20 -17.29 -3.02
CA SER A 6 18.69 -16.42 -4.09
C SER A 6 17.85 -15.31 -3.45
N LYS A 7 18.14 -14.07 -3.80
CA LYS A 7 17.38 -12.92 -3.32
C LYS A 7 15.89 -13.11 -3.65
N PRO A 8 14.94 -12.99 -2.69
CA PRO A 8 13.53 -13.26 -2.94
C PRO A 8 12.94 -12.31 -4.02
N LEU A 9 12.11 -12.85 -4.91
CA LEU A 9 11.40 -12.06 -5.90
C LEU A 9 10.30 -11.22 -5.22
N ILE A 10 10.21 -9.93 -5.54
CA ILE A 10 9.14 -9.03 -5.10
C ILE A 10 8.13 -8.85 -6.24
N SER A 11 6.89 -9.29 -6.07
CA SER A 11 5.78 -8.94 -6.97
C SER A 11 5.17 -7.61 -6.53
N ILE A 12 5.32 -6.57 -7.34
CA ILE A 12 4.79 -5.24 -7.06
C ILE A 12 3.39 -5.16 -7.66
N VAL A 13 2.38 -5.01 -6.80
CA VAL A 13 0.96 -4.94 -7.13
C VAL A 13 0.48 -3.50 -7.06
N ILE A 14 0.10 -2.93 -8.20
CA ILE A 14 -0.30 -1.52 -8.32
C ILE A 14 -1.72 -1.46 -8.89
N PRO A 15 -2.73 -1.02 -8.09
CA PRO A 15 -4.05 -0.71 -8.63
C PRO A 15 -4.03 0.65 -9.31
N THR A 16 -4.61 0.76 -10.51
CA THR A 16 -4.67 2.04 -11.23
C THR A 16 -6.07 2.36 -11.75
N ARG A 17 -6.42 3.65 -11.67
CA ARG A 17 -7.58 4.23 -12.35
C ARG A 17 -7.34 5.71 -12.63
N ASN A 18 -7.11 6.06 -13.91
CA ASN A 18 -6.88 7.43 -14.38
C ASN A 18 -5.73 8.13 -13.64
N GLU A 19 -4.57 7.49 -13.63
CA GLU A 19 -3.36 7.96 -12.96
C GLU A 19 -2.25 8.36 -13.96
N GLU A 20 -2.59 8.71 -15.20
CA GLU A 20 -1.60 9.04 -16.25
C GLU A 20 -0.62 10.13 -15.83
N LYS A 21 -1.06 11.08 -14.98
CA LYS A 21 -0.22 12.18 -14.49
C LYS A 21 0.79 11.77 -13.40
N ARG A 22 0.60 10.59 -12.75
CA ARG A 22 1.37 10.21 -11.55
C ARG A 22 2.12 8.90 -11.69
N ILE A 23 1.50 7.90 -12.33
CA ILE A 23 2.04 6.54 -12.41
C ILE A 23 3.48 6.50 -12.91
N GLY A 24 3.86 7.38 -13.85
CA GLY A 24 5.23 7.45 -14.36
C GLY A 24 6.27 7.81 -13.29
N LYS A 25 5.92 8.61 -12.27
CA LYS A 25 6.82 8.94 -11.16
C LYS A 25 7.06 7.71 -10.26
N LEU A 26 6.02 6.97 -9.95
CA LEU A 26 6.13 5.70 -9.20
C LEU A 26 7.02 4.72 -9.96
N LEU A 27 6.72 4.44 -11.23
CA LEU A 27 7.44 3.44 -12.03
C LEU A 27 8.93 3.79 -12.16
N ARG A 28 9.29 5.07 -12.33
CA ARG A 28 10.70 5.50 -12.29
C ARG A 28 11.33 5.24 -10.93
N SER A 29 10.66 5.57 -9.83
CA SER A 29 11.19 5.33 -8.48
C SER A 29 11.36 3.83 -8.16
N ILE A 30 10.56 2.96 -8.76
CA ILE A 30 10.76 1.50 -8.71
C ILE A 30 12.03 1.09 -9.47
N LYS A 31 12.27 1.64 -10.64
CA LYS A 31 13.50 1.36 -11.41
C LYS A 31 14.76 1.82 -10.70
N GLU A 32 14.67 2.86 -9.89
CA GLU A 32 15.78 3.42 -9.10
C GLU A 32 16.08 2.62 -7.82
N GLN A 33 15.30 1.61 -7.45
CA GLN A 33 15.56 0.80 -6.28
C GLN A 33 16.91 0.10 -6.37
N THR A 34 17.64 0.00 -5.25
CA THR A 34 18.90 -0.77 -5.15
C THR A 34 18.67 -2.27 -5.30
N TYR A 35 17.51 -2.74 -4.86
CA TYR A 35 17.07 -4.13 -5.01
C TYR A 35 16.42 -4.33 -6.38
N LYS A 36 16.95 -5.29 -7.19
CA LYS A 36 16.56 -5.45 -8.60
C LYS A 36 15.70 -6.69 -8.91
N ASN A 37 15.55 -7.63 -7.96
CA ASN A 37 14.75 -8.83 -8.19
C ASN A 37 13.27 -8.58 -7.93
N TYR A 38 12.57 -7.98 -8.89
CA TYR A 38 11.15 -7.67 -8.81
C TYR A 38 10.44 -7.84 -10.16
N GLU A 39 9.11 -7.98 -10.12
CA GLU A 39 8.20 -7.84 -11.25
C GLU A 39 7.14 -6.79 -10.94
N ILE A 40 6.62 -6.11 -11.97
CA ILE A 40 5.61 -5.06 -11.82
C ILE A 40 4.29 -5.54 -12.45
N LEU A 41 3.25 -5.62 -11.63
CA LEU A 41 1.93 -6.12 -11.97
C LEU A 41 0.90 -5.02 -11.71
N VAL A 42 0.26 -4.52 -12.75
CA VAL A 42 -0.71 -3.43 -12.68
C VAL A 42 -2.11 -3.98 -12.91
N GLY A 43 -3.00 -3.77 -11.94
CA GLY A 43 -4.42 -4.04 -12.10
C GLY A 43 -5.16 -2.74 -12.45
N ASP A 44 -5.52 -2.60 -13.74
CA ASP A 44 -5.97 -1.35 -14.32
C ASP A 44 -7.47 -1.31 -14.60
N SER A 45 -8.10 -0.18 -14.28
CA SER A 45 -9.49 0.14 -14.64
C SER A 45 -9.63 1.55 -15.24
N SER A 46 -8.57 2.05 -15.87
CA SER A 46 -8.49 3.40 -16.43
C SER A 46 -9.17 3.51 -17.79
N ASP A 47 -9.63 4.72 -18.09
CA ASP A 47 -10.15 5.14 -19.38
C ASP A 47 -9.19 6.15 -20.07
N ASP A 48 -8.03 6.49 -19.43
CA ASP A 48 -6.98 7.39 -19.92
C ASP A 48 -5.73 6.62 -20.41
N LYS A 49 -4.60 7.30 -20.56
CA LYS A 49 -3.33 6.73 -21.06
C LYS A 49 -2.55 5.91 -20.01
N THR A 50 -3.08 5.73 -18.79
CA THR A 50 -2.41 5.00 -17.70
C THR A 50 -1.88 3.63 -18.12
N PRO A 51 -2.69 2.72 -18.76
CA PRO A 51 -2.21 1.38 -19.10
C PRO A 51 -1.09 1.42 -20.15
N ASN A 52 -1.10 2.37 -21.06
CA ASN A 52 -0.05 2.53 -22.07
C ASN A 52 1.27 2.97 -21.44
N ILE A 53 1.21 3.92 -20.50
CA ILE A 53 2.39 4.35 -19.72
C ILE A 53 2.98 3.17 -18.95
N CYS A 54 2.14 2.37 -18.27
CA CYS A 54 2.58 1.21 -17.52
C CYS A 54 3.30 0.18 -18.41
N LYS A 55 2.73 -0.15 -19.57
CA LYS A 55 3.34 -1.08 -20.53
C LYS A 55 4.68 -0.58 -21.04
N LYS A 56 4.77 0.70 -21.41
CA LYS A 56 6.02 1.33 -21.88
C LYS A 56 7.12 1.27 -20.82
N GLU A 57 6.75 1.36 -19.54
CA GLU A 57 7.68 1.26 -18.41
C GLU A 57 8.01 -0.18 -18.00
N GLY A 58 7.52 -1.20 -18.73
CA GLY A 58 7.83 -2.62 -18.53
C GLY A 58 6.93 -3.33 -17.53
N ALA A 59 5.80 -2.74 -17.13
CA ALA A 59 4.83 -3.40 -16.26
C ALA A 59 3.92 -4.35 -17.05
N LYS A 60 3.53 -5.47 -16.44
CA LYS A 60 2.45 -6.33 -16.92
C LYS A 60 1.12 -5.75 -16.47
N VAL A 61 0.24 -5.41 -17.43
CA VAL A 61 -1.04 -4.75 -17.15
C VAL A 61 -2.19 -5.72 -17.35
N PHE A 62 -3.02 -5.84 -16.34
CA PHE A 62 -4.21 -6.69 -16.31
C PHE A 62 -5.46 -5.83 -16.17
N ARG A 63 -6.44 -5.99 -17.07
CA ARG A 63 -7.69 -5.23 -17.00
C ARG A 63 -8.58 -5.75 -15.88
N ALA A 64 -8.91 -4.91 -14.92
CA ALA A 64 -9.88 -5.24 -13.87
C ALA A 64 -11.30 -5.16 -14.45
N LYS A 65 -12.09 -6.25 -14.27
CA LYS A 65 -13.48 -6.32 -14.77
C LYS A 65 -14.40 -5.35 -14.03
N ARG A 66 -14.14 -5.11 -12.74
CA ARG A 66 -14.88 -4.17 -11.90
C ARG A 66 -14.03 -2.93 -11.62
N ARG A 67 -14.69 -1.78 -11.50
CA ARG A 67 -14.04 -0.55 -11.03
C ARG A 67 -13.87 -0.65 -9.51
N GLY A 68 -12.66 -0.34 -9.03
CA GLY A 68 -12.36 -0.32 -7.60
C GLY A 68 -10.93 -0.73 -7.31
N VAL A 69 -10.39 -0.23 -6.21
CA VAL A 69 -9.01 -0.47 -5.78
C VAL A 69 -8.80 -1.96 -5.46
N SER A 70 -9.78 -2.60 -4.78
CA SER A 70 -9.76 -4.04 -4.46
C SER A 70 -9.67 -4.89 -5.70
N ALA A 71 -10.50 -4.62 -6.72
CA ALA A 71 -10.50 -5.39 -7.97
C ALA A 71 -9.16 -5.24 -8.72
N GLY A 72 -8.59 -4.03 -8.74
CA GLY A 72 -7.26 -3.79 -9.28
C GLY A 72 -6.17 -4.56 -8.54
N ARG A 73 -6.15 -4.49 -7.19
CA ARG A 73 -5.19 -5.26 -6.39
C ARG A 73 -5.35 -6.76 -6.58
N ASN A 74 -6.57 -7.27 -6.60
CA ASN A 74 -6.85 -8.70 -6.72
C ASN A 74 -6.43 -9.26 -8.08
N ILE A 75 -6.76 -8.59 -9.19
CA ILE A 75 -6.37 -9.09 -10.51
C ILE A 75 -4.84 -9.13 -10.67
N ALA A 76 -4.11 -8.11 -10.18
CA ALA A 76 -2.66 -8.11 -10.22
C ALA A 76 -2.07 -9.17 -9.27
N LEU A 77 -2.62 -9.32 -8.05
CA LEU A 77 -2.17 -10.31 -7.06
C LEU A 77 -2.29 -11.76 -7.58
N LYS A 78 -3.31 -12.08 -8.37
CA LYS A 78 -3.48 -13.41 -9.00
C LYS A 78 -2.28 -13.82 -9.85
N HIS A 79 -1.56 -12.86 -10.41
CA HIS A 79 -0.39 -13.08 -11.26
C HIS A 79 0.95 -12.94 -10.51
N ALA A 80 0.92 -12.68 -9.19
CA ALA A 80 2.12 -12.55 -8.38
C ALA A 80 2.84 -13.88 -8.21
N ARG A 81 4.13 -13.92 -8.52
CA ARG A 81 5.00 -15.12 -8.43
C ARG A 81 6.04 -14.98 -7.33
N GLY A 82 6.33 -13.75 -6.88
CA GLY A 82 7.34 -13.45 -5.89
C GLY A 82 7.02 -14.04 -4.52
N GLU A 83 8.06 -14.31 -3.73
CA GLU A 83 7.95 -14.69 -2.32
C GLU A 83 7.45 -13.53 -1.47
N LEU A 84 7.68 -12.30 -1.93
CA LEU A 84 7.19 -11.07 -1.34
C LEU A 84 6.18 -10.41 -2.28
N VAL A 85 5.19 -9.74 -1.71
CA VAL A 85 4.21 -8.92 -2.43
C VAL A 85 4.28 -7.50 -1.88
N ALA A 86 4.49 -6.52 -2.75
CA ALA A 86 4.47 -5.11 -2.43
C ALA A 86 3.18 -4.47 -3.00
N PHE A 87 2.23 -4.12 -2.15
CA PHE A 87 1.06 -3.33 -2.52
C PHE A 87 1.44 -1.86 -2.51
N ILE A 88 1.41 -1.19 -3.67
CA ILE A 88 1.83 0.20 -3.80
C ILE A 88 0.78 1.00 -4.58
N ASP A 89 0.34 2.12 -4.02
CA ASP A 89 -0.61 3.02 -4.68
C ASP A 89 0.09 3.86 -5.76
N ALA A 90 -0.64 4.22 -6.83
CA ALA A 90 -0.10 4.88 -8.02
C ALA A 90 0.45 6.31 -7.78
N ASP A 91 0.14 6.91 -6.63
CA ASP A 91 0.55 8.25 -6.21
C ASP A 91 1.66 8.26 -5.14
N VAL A 92 2.38 7.15 -5.02
CA VAL A 92 3.56 7.01 -4.15
C VAL A 92 4.84 7.18 -4.97
N ILE A 93 5.89 7.72 -4.36
CA ILE A 93 7.26 7.75 -4.91
C ILE A 93 8.18 7.13 -3.86
N LEU A 94 8.89 6.06 -4.21
CA LEU A 94 9.77 5.35 -3.29
C LEU A 94 11.15 6.00 -3.22
N THR A 95 11.77 6.02 -2.04
CA THR A 95 13.21 6.25 -1.95
C THR A 95 13.98 4.98 -2.31
N ARG A 96 15.25 5.10 -2.71
CA ARG A 96 16.03 4.05 -3.38
C ARG A 96 16.22 2.74 -2.61
N ARG A 97 16.05 2.70 -1.29
CA ARG A 97 16.36 1.53 -0.44
C ARG A 97 15.14 0.87 0.19
N VAL A 98 13.92 1.19 -0.24
CA VAL A 98 12.69 0.66 0.35
C VAL A 98 12.61 -0.85 0.22
N PHE A 99 12.91 -1.42 -0.96
CA PHE A 99 12.83 -2.86 -1.17
C PHE A 99 13.95 -3.62 -0.43
N GLU A 100 15.17 -3.08 -0.41
CA GLU A 100 16.28 -3.66 0.34
C GLU A 100 15.96 -3.71 1.84
N ALA A 101 15.46 -2.62 2.41
CA ALA A 101 15.06 -2.56 3.81
C ALA A 101 13.90 -3.52 4.13
N ALA A 102 12.93 -3.65 3.19
CA ALA A 102 11.81 -4.56 3.34
C ALA A 102 12.25 -6.03 3.35
N VAL A 103 13.12 -6.43 2.42
CA VAL A 103 13.66 -7.80 2.36
C VAL A 103 14.33 -8.14 3.69
N LYS A 104 15.27 -7.29 4.15
CA LYS A 104 15.96 -7.48 5.43
C LYS A 104 15.01 -7.58 6.63
N ALA A 105 13.99 -6.72 6.69
CA ALA A 105 13.06 -6.72 7.84
C ALA A 105 12.13 -7.94 7.83
N LEU A 106 11.80 -8.50 6.64
CA LEU A 106 10.94 -9.67 6.47
C LEU A 106 11.68 -11.02 6.67
N GLU A 107 13.01 -11.03 6.84
CA GLU A 107 13.77 -12.21 7.31
C GLU A 107 13.26 -12.65 8.70
N ASN A 108 12.87 -11.69 9.54
CA ASN A 108 12.25 -12.01 10.82
C ASN A 108 10.88 -12.67 10.62
N LYS A 109 10.76 -13.95 10.98
CA LYS A 109 9.53 -14.76 10.79
C LYS A 109 8.32 -14.22 11.56
N ARG A 110 8.52 -13.42 12.62
CA ARG A 110 7.43 -12.78 13.39
C ARG A 110 6.87 -11.53 12.69
N THR A 111 7.59 -10.97 11.69
CA THR A 111 7.14 -9.82 10.91
C THR A 111 6.34 -10.31 9.71
N VAL A 112 5.07 -9.97 9.61
CA VAL A 112 4.17 -10.38 8.52
C VAL A 112 4.14 -9.37 7.37
N GLY A 113 4.38 -8.11 7.68
CA GLY A 113 4.42 -7.02 6.73
C GLY A 113 5.23 -5.84 7.22
N VAL A 114 5.69 -5.03 6.30
CA VAL A 114 6.48 -3.83 6.58
C VAL A 114 6.00 -2.66 5.73
N MET A 115 6.21 -1.44 6.21
CA MET A 115 5.89 -0.22 5.48
C MET A 115 6.96 0.85 5.73
N PRO A 116 7.28 1.68 4.72
CA PRO A 116 8.11 2.85 4.92
C PRO A 116 7.36 3.90 5.76
N LEU A 117 8.08 4.85 6.30
CA LEU A 117 7.53 6.11 6.77
C LEU A 117 7.20 7.00 5.57
N PHE A 118 6.26 7.93 5.74
CA PHE A 118 5.83 8.76 4.63
C PHE A 118 6.27 10.22 4.82
N LYS A 119 6.56 10.86 3.69
CA LYS A 119 6.75 12.31 3.58
C LYS A 119 5.81 12.85 2.52
N PRO A 120 5.23 14.04 2.72
CA PRO A 120 4.43 14.68 1.68
C PRO A 120 5.27 15.03 0.45
N ILE A 121 4.68 14.96 -0.74
CA ILE A 121 5.28 15.52 -1.96
C ILE A 121 5.18 17.04 -1.87
N ALA A 122 6.28 17.70 -1.46
CA ALA A 122 6.30 19.12 -1.10
C ALA A 122 5.80 20.05 -2.23
N GLY A 123 6.10 19.72 -3.49
CA GLY A 123 5.66 20.49 -4.66
C GLY A 123 4.16 20.46 -4.92
N GLU A 124 3.42 19.52 -4.33
CA GLU A 124 1.97 19.40 -4.48
C GLU A 124 1.19 20.18 -3.40
N ILE A 125 1.87 20.70 -2.34
CA ILE A 125 1.21 21.30 -1.19
C ILE A 125 1.28 22.83 -1.26
N PRO A 126 0.13 23.54 -1.30
CA PRO A 126 0.07 24.98 -1.18
C PRO A 126 0.76 25.46 0.10
N LYS A 127 1.52 26.57 0.03
CA LYS A 127 2.34 27.08 1.15
C LYS A 127 1.53 27.22 2.45
N ASN A 128 0.31 27.77 2.37
CA ASN A 128 -0.58 27.99 3.52
C ASN A 128 -1.14 26.70 4.15
N LYS A 129 -1.09 25.56 3.47
CA LYS A 129 -1.55 24.26 4.00
C LYS A 129 -0.41 23.39 4.50
N ARG A 130 0.85 23.78 4.28
CA ARG A 130 2.02 22.97 4.67
C ARG A 130 2.05 22.64 6.16
N PRO A 131 1.91 23.59 7.10
CA PRO A 131 2.05 23.29 8.52
C PRO A 131 1.10 22.16 8.98
N ILE A 132 -0.17 22.25 8.62
CA ILE A 132 -1.15 21.25 9.03
C ILE A 132 -0.92 19.90 8.34
N ILE A 133 -0.52 19.87 7.06
CA ILE A 133 -0.25 18.62 6.35
C ILE A 133 0.99 17.93 6.91
N TYR A 134 2.06 18.66 7.23
CA TYR A 134 3.25 18.09 7.86
C TYR A 134 2.93 17.57 9.26
N PHE A 135 2.17 18.29 10.06
CA PHE A 135 1.70 17.80 11.36
C PHE A 135 0.91 16.49 11.26
N LEU A 136 -0.06 16.42 10.34
CA LEU A 136 -0.83 15.19 10.11
C LEU A 136 0.05 14.02 9.62
N ASN A 137 1.05 14.31 8.80
CA ASN A 137 2.03 13.33 8.34
C ASN A 137 2.88 12.79 9.50
N ASP A 138 3.37 13.66 10.36
CA ASP A 138 4.23 13.27 11.49
C ASP A 138 3.43 12.48 12.52
N LEU A 139 2.18 12.86 12.79
CA LEU A 139 1.25 12.08 13.59
C LEU A 139 1.02 10.69 12.98
N GLY A 140 0.80 10.61 11.66
CA GLY A 140 0.67 9.35 10.95
C GLY A 140 1.91 8.45 11.09
N ASN A 141 3.10 9.01 10.90
CA ASN A 141 4.38 8.29 11.07
C ASN A 141 4.60 7.83 12.51
N PHE A 142 4.26 8.67 13.49
CA PHE A 142 4.30 8.29 14.91
C PHE A 142 3.41 7.06 15.19
N LEU A 143 2.16 7.07 14.69
CA LEU A 143 1.24 5.95 14.86
C LEU A 143 1.71 4.67 14.14
N ILE A 144 2.34 4.79 12.97
CA ILE A 144 2.96 3.67 12.26
C ILE A 144 4.09 3.06 13.11
N LYS A 145 4.96 3.89 13.70
CA LYS A 145 6.05 3.42 14.57
C LYS A 145 5.53 2.76 15.85
N ALA A 146 4.52 3.36 16.50
CA ALA A 146 3.99 2.88 17.77
C ALA A 146 3.26 1.52 17.64
N ASN A 147 2.48 1.32 16.58
CA ASN A 147 1.59 0.17 16.45
C ASN A 147 1.90 -0.74 15.26
N GLY A 148 2.93 -0.44 14.48
CA GLY A 148 3.25 -1.15 13.24
C GLY A 148 2.23 -0.95 12.12
N LEU A 149 0.98 -0.69 12.43
CA LEU A 149 -0.11 -0.49 11.47
C LEU A 149 -0.81 0.87 11.59
N GLY A 150 -0.46 1.72 12.56
CA GLY A 150 -1.05 3.04 12.74
C GLY A 150 -2.59 3.08 12.86
N GLY A 151 -3.14 4.07 13.53
CA GLY A 151 -4.59 4.28 13.65
C GLY A 151 -5.22 5.05 12.48
N PHE A 152 -4.52 6.06 11.96
CA PHE A 152 -4.87 6.80 10.72
C PHE A 152 -3.95 6.33 9.61
N ARG A 153 -4.41 5.36 8.81
CA ARG A 153 -3.54 4.54 8.00
C ARG A 153 -3.39 5.10 6.59
N VAL A 154 -2.18 5.50 6.25
CA VAL A 154 -1.77 5.67 4.85
C VAL A 154 -1.09 4.37 4.42
N TYR A 155 -1.85 3.48 3.81
CA TYR A 155 -1.30 2.20 3.32
C TYR A 155 -0.73 2.30 1.89
N GLY A 156 -0.23 3.47 1.51
CA GLY A 156 0.27 3.70 0.15
C GLY A 156 1.41 2.78 -0.30
N CYS A 157 2.10 2.11 0.65
CA CYS A 157 3.12 1.12 0.36
C CYS A 157 3.23 0.12 1.51
N VAL A 158 2.86 -1.14 1.27
CA VAL A 158 2.99 -2.25 2.25
C VAL A 158 3.59 -3.45 1.56
N ILE A 159 4.64 -4.04 2.16
CA ILE A 159 5.32 -5.21 1.62
C ILE A 159 5.16 -6.37 2.60
N CYS A 160 4.66 -7.51 2.10
CA CYS A 160 4.31 -8.69 2.89
C CYS A 160 4.91 -9.95 2.30
N ARG A 161 5.01 -11.02 3.09
CA ARG A 161 5.30 -12.35 2.54
C ARG A 161 4.07 -12.91 1.83
N ARG A 162 4.24 -13.37 0.59
CA ARG A 162 3.15 -13.94 -0.22
C ARG A 162 2.48 -15.14 0.47
N LYS A 163 3.24 -15.99 1.15
CA LYS A 163 2.67 -17.11 1.92
C LYS A 163 1.67 -16.68 2.98
N ASP A 164 1.87 -15.53 3.63
CA ASP A 164 0.95 -15.01 4.63
C ASP A 164 -0.24 -14.30 3.98
N VAL A 165 -0.02 -13.61 2.86
CA VAL A 165 -1.10 -13.06 1.99
C VAL A 165 -2.04 -14.17 1.52
N ASN A 166 -1.50 -15.31 1.08
CA ASN A 166 -2.31 -16.44 0.62
C ASN A 166 -3.21 -17.04 1.72
N LYS A 167 -2.82 -16.93 3.01
CA LYS A 167 -3.66 -17.39 4.14
C LYS A 167 -4.90 -16.54 4.35
N VAL A 168 -4.82 -15.24 4.05
CA VAL A 168 -5.94 -14.31 4.23
C VAL A 168 -6.76 -14.12 2.96
N GLY A 169 -6.26 -14.59 1.83
CA GLY A 169 -6.91 -14.49 0.53
C GLY A 169 -6.86 -13.09 -0.07
N TYR A 170 -7.92 -12.69 -0.74
CA TYR A 170 -8.02 -11.46 -1.51
C TYR A 170 -8.61 -10.30 -0.71
N PHE A 171 -8.49 -9.08 -1.27
CA PHE A 171 -9.25 -7.92 -0.81
C PHE A 171 -10.75 -8.13 -1.09
N ASP A 172 -11.61 -7.69 -0.19
CA ASP A 172 -13.06 -7.76 -0.41
C ASP A 172 -13.49 -6.69 -1.43
N GLU A 173 -13.94 -7.13 -2.61
CA GLU A 173 -14.39 -6.25 -3.69
C GLU A 173 -15.76 -5.61 -3.44
N LYS A 174 -16.50 -6.06 -2.42
CA LYS A 174 -17.76 -5.47 -1.99
C LYS A 174 -17.53 -4.25 -1.09
N MET A 175 -16.35 -4.15 -0.48
CA MET A 175 -15.96 -3.00 0.32
C MET A 175 -15.50 -1.85 -0.57
N HIS A 176 -16.22 -0.74 -0.52
CA HIS A 176 -15.84 0.48 -1.24
C HIS A 176 -14.88 1.36 -0.45
N ILE A 177 -14.72 1.11 0.84
CA ILE A 177 -13.93 1.89 1.79
C ILE A 177 -13.36 0.96 2.85
N SER A 178 -12.12 1.23 3.29
CA SER A 178 -11.41 0.46 4.33
C SER A 178 -11.13 -1.02 3.97
N GLU A 179 -11.14 -1.35 2.70
CA GLU A 179 -10.79 -2.67 2.16
C GLU A 179 -9.35 -3.07 2.55
N ASP A 180 -8.46 -2.09 2.57
CA ASP A 180 -7.07 -2.24 3.00
C ASP A 180 -6.97 -2.47 4.51
N THR A 181 -7.75 -1.73 5.29
CA THR A 181 -7.83 -1.92 6.74
C THR A 181 -8.29 -3.33 7.11
N ASP A 182 -9.33 -3.84 6.44
CA ASP A 182 -9.79 -5.21 6.64
C ASP A 182 -8.70 -6.23 6.27
N PHE A 183 -8.11 -6.07 5.08
CA PHE A 183 -7.08 -6.98 4.58
C PHE A 183 -5.88 -7.05 5.54
N TYR A 184 -5.31 -5.90 5.93
CA TYR A 184 -4.16 -5.89 6.83
C TYR A 184 -4.50 -6.30 8.26
N ARG A 185 -5.74 -6.09 8.72
CA ARG A 185 -6.25 -6.62 9.98
C ARG A 185 -6.29 -8.16 9.96
N ARG A 186 -6.78 -8.77 8.88
CA ARG A 186 -6.74 -10.24 8.71
C ARG A 186 -5.31 -10.74 8.69
N LEU A 187 -4.42 -10.05 8.00
CA LEU A 187 -3.01 -10.40 7.90
C LEU A 187 -2.28 -10.27 9.26
N SER A 188 -2.63 -9.28 10.10
CA SER A 188 -2.03 -9.08 11.42
C SER A 188 -2.28 -10.24 12.42
N LYS A 189 -3.22 -11.14 12.12
CA LYS A 189 -3.41 -12.38 12.91
C LYS A 189 -2.22 -13.35 12.76
N TYR A 190 -1.41 -13.22 11.73
CA TYR A 190 -0.27 -14.10 11.42
C TYR A 190 1.09 -13.53 11.79
N GLY A 191 1.16 -12.32 12.30
CA GLY A 191 2.39 -11.69 12.76
C GLY A 191 2.29 -10.17 12.89
N LYS A 192 3.41 -9.54 13.24
CA LYS A 192 3.46 -8.10 13.49
C LYS A 192 3.79 -7.34 12.20
N PHE A 193 3.23 -6.14 12.06
CA PHE A 193 3.72 -5.16 11.09
C PHE A 193 4.85 -4.33 11.71
N LYS A 194 5.79 -3.92 10.87
CA LYS A 194 6.94 -3.12 11.32
C LYS A 194 7.13 -1.90 10.39
N ALA A 195 7.36 -0.74 10.99
CA ALA A 195 7.86 0.42 10.29
C ALA A 195 9.31 0.20 9.84
N LEU A 196 9.63 0.58 8.61
CA LEU A 196 11.00 0.63 8.10
C LEU A 196 11.61 2.00 8.40
N ASP A 197 12.91 2.04 8.62
CA ASP A 197 13.65 3.30 8.78
C ASP A 197 14.09 3.86 7.41
N VAL A 198 13.12 3.93 6.51
CA VAL A 198 13.23 4.53 5.17
C VAL A 198 11.94 5.24 4.83
N TYR A 199 11.98 6.15 3.86
CA TYR A 199 10.83 6.97 3.49
C TYR A 199 10.28 6.62 2.11
N ALA A 200 8.98 6.88 1.94
CA ALA A 200 8.33 7.06 0.66
C ALA A 200 7.62 8.42 0.64
N TYR A 201 7.46 9.01 -0.54
CA TYR A 201 6.68 10.24 -0.69
C TYR A 201 5.26 9.87 -1.08
N TYR A 202 4.28 10.57 -0.48
CA TYR A 202 2.85 10.33 -0.71
C TYR A 202 2.13 11.62 -1.10
N SER A 203 1.19 11.53 -2.04
CA SER A 203 0.39 12.67 -2.47
C SER A 203 -0.76 12.95 -1.50
N TYR A 204 -0.81 14.18 -0.98
CA TYR A 204 -1.90 14.67 -0.14
C TYR A 204 -3.03 15.32 -0.95
N ARG A 205 -3.14 14.99 -2.26
CA ARG A 205 -4.13 15.57 -3.18
C ARG A 205 -5.56 15.55 -2.64
N ARG A 206 -5.99 14.48 -1.99
CA ARG A 206 -7.34 14.38 -1.41
C ARG A 206 -7.61 15.44 -0.36
N PHE A 207 -6.62 15.74 0.49
CA PHE A 207 -6.72 16.80 1.48
C PHE A 207 -6.73 18.19 0.85
N ILE A 208 -6.07 18.34 -0.29
CA ILE A 208 -5.97 19.62 -1.00
C ILE A 208 -7.25 19.88 -1.79
N GLU A 209 -7.73 18.90 -2.55
CA GLU A 209 -8.89 19.02 -3.45
C GLU A 209 -10.23 19.00 -2.69
N LYS A 210 -10.39 18.10 -1.69
CA LYS A 210 -11.65 17.94 -0.94
C LYS A 210 -11.69 18.75 0.34
N GLY A 211 -10.58 19.41 0.72
CA GLY A 211 -10.43 20.14 1.97
C GLY A 211 -10.03 19.25 3.15
N ILE A 212 -9.20 19.81 4.05
CA ILE A 212 -8.63 19.10 5.19
C ILE A 212 -9.71 18.61 6.17
N PRO A 213 -10.66 19.45 6.63
CA PRO A 213 -11.66 19.02 7.60
C PRO A 213 -12.56 17.89 7.06
N ARG A 214 -13.02 18.02 5.81
CA ARG A 214 -13.89 17.02 5.17
C ARG A 214 -13.17 15.68 5.00
N THR A 215 -11.90 15.69 4.58
CA THR A 215 -11.10 14.49 4.39
C THR A 215 -10.78 13.84 5.74
N PHE A 216 -10.49 14.62 6.76
CA PHE A 216 -10.23 14.14 8.11
C PHE A 216 -11.47 13.49 8.74
N LEU A 217 -12.62 14.14 8.68
CA LEU A 217 -13.90 13.57 9.13
C LEU A 217 -14.27 12.29 8.39
N PHE A 218 -13.98 12.23 7.09
CA PHE A 218 -14.18 11.01 6.30
C PHE A 218 -13.32 9.84 6.84
N TYR A 219 -12.04 10.05 7.16
CA TYR A 219 -11.19 9.01 7.73
C TYR A 219 -11.61 8.61 9.14
N ILE A 220 -12.02 9.57 10.00
CA ILE A 220 -12.55 9.27 11.35
C ILE A 220 -13.80 8.41 11.24
N LYS A 221 -14.79 8.84 10.43
CA LYS A 221 -16.03 8.09 10.21
C LYS A 221 -15.75 6.65 9.78
N ASN A 222 -14.82 6.46 8.83
CA ASN A 222 -14.45 5.13 8.35
C ASN A 222 -13.75 4.30 9.43
N ALA A 223 -12.88 4.90 10.24
CA ALA A 223 -12.24 4.21 11.36
C ALA A 223 -13.29 3.73 12.39
N LEU A 224 -14.27 4.57 12.72
CA LEU A 224 -15.37 4.23 13.63
C LEU A 224 -16.27 3.12 13.06
N ILE A 225 -16.64 3.21 11.78
CA ILE A 225 -17.42 2.16 11.11
C ILE A 225 -16.65 0.84 11.14
N THR A 226 -15.37 0.83 10.78
CA THR A 226 -14.54 -0.37 10.79
C THR A 226 -14.40 -0.96 12.20
N ALA A 227 -14.32 -0.13 13.24
CA ALA A 227 -14.29 -0.55 14.64
C ALA A 227 -15.64 -1.16 15.08
N ALA A 228 -16.76 -0.58 14.66
CA ALA A 228 -18.11 -1.10 14.95
C ALA A 228 -18.37 -2.44 14.26
N PHE A 229 -17.97 -2.60 12.99
CA PHE A 229 -18.07 -3.88 12.28
C PHE A 229 -17.20 -4.97 12.96
N LYS A 230 -16.05 -4.62 13.51
CA LYS A 230 -15.22 -5.53 14.30
C LYS A 230 -15.95 -6.06 15.54
N LYS A 231 -16.72 -5.22 16.20
CA LYS A 231 -17.52 -5.63 17.39
C LYS A 231 -18.59 -6.67 16.99
N ASN A 232 -19.32 -6.41 15.91
CA ASN A 232 -20.37 -7.32 15.42
C ASN A 232 -19.81 -8.67 14.93
N GLN A 233 -18.68 -8.70 14.23
CA GLN A 233 -18.06 -9.96 13.79
C GLN A 233 -17.55 -10.80 14.97
N ASN A 234 -16.94 -10.17 15.97
CA ASN A 234 -16.47 -10.88 17.17
C ASN A 234 -17.64 -11.44 18.01
N GLU A 235 -18.81 -10.80 18.00
CA GLU A 235 -20.03 -11.32 18.63
C GLU A 235 -20.59 -12.51 17.85
N LEU A 236 -20.60 -12.48 16.52
CA LEU A 236 -21.05 -13.59 15.69
C LEU A 236 -20.12 -14.81 15.74
N GLU A 237 -18.81 -14.62 15.90
CA GLU A 237 -17.85 -15.70 16.10
C GLU A 237 -17.95 -16.36 17.49
N ARG A 238 -18.49 -15.64 18.48
CA ARG A 238 -18.74 -16.19 19.85
C ARG A 238 -20.07 -16.95 19.97
N ILE A 239 -20.95 -16.81 18.98
CA ILE A 239 -22.26 -17.46 18.95
C ILE A 239 -22.24 -18.74 18.07
N ARG A 240 -21.13 -19.00 17.39
CA ARG A 240 -20.84 -20.25 16.68
C ARG A 240 -19.88 -21.14 17.47
#